data_99c07243ce597e7c6f1f9d1dd81a8612
#
_entry.id   99c07243ce597e7c6f1f9d1dd81a8612
#
_cell.length_a   1.000
_cell.length_b   1.000
_cell.length_c   1.000
_cell.angle_alpha   90.00
_cell.angle_beta   90.00
_cell.angle_gamma   90.00
#
_symmetry.space_group_name_H-M   'P 1'
#
loop_
_entity.id
_entity.type
_entity.pdbx_description
1 polymer ?
#
loop_
_entity_poly.entity_id
_entity_poly.type
_entity_poly.pdbx_seq_one_letter_code
_entity_poly.pdbx_strand_id
1 'polypeptide(L)'
;LTRLLGLFDALAKKPDGLTLAELNTVLESPKSSLLNLLRPLVAEGYLMHSHGLYRLGPTAFRLAANIMSVWNFSKLARPYLEELAARSKESVYIGVLDREAQVITYVDAIDSGHSIRYAITVGANRPLYCTAAGRLLLAFADEEFQENYFRTVKMVRRTEHTLTDKKELRKRLEEIRRTGLATSVSEMFNGSAALAAPIYGSDGKVIAAIAIGAPADRFEAELPELRTVITDVATRVSGVQLPATAATDPLPGNAKAAGTRRAASAAGNSSMTSPQKTKRTRTS
;
A
#
# COMPACT_ATOMS: atom_id res chain seq x y z
N LEU A 1 24.38 -10.68 -21.13
CA LEU A 1 23.12 -10.32 -20.54
C LEU A 1 23.25 -10.20 -19.01
N THR A 2 23.74 -11.24 -18.31
CA THR A 2 23.89 -11.25 -16.83
C THR A 2 24.69 -10.04 -16.30
N ARG A 3 25.78 -9.65 -16.99
CA ARG A 3 26.58 -8.46 -16.63
C ARG A 3 25.82 -7.15 -16.77
N LEU A 4 24.97 -7.05 -17.79
CA LEU A 4 24.14 -5.84 -18.01
C LEU A 4 23.12 -5.70 -16.88
N LEU A 5 22.43 -6.77 -16.52
CA LEU A 5 21.46 -6.75 -15.42
C LEU A 5 22.16 -6.48 -14.08
N GLY A 6 23.29 -7.16 -13.81
CA GLY A 6 24.08 -6.90 -12.59
C GLY A 6 24.63 -5.48 -12.49
N LEU A 7 24.91 -4.82 -13.61
CA LEU A 7 25.29 -3.40 -13.63
C LEU A 7 24.14 -2.49 -13.14
N PHE A 8 22.93 -2.69 -13.64
CA PHE A 8 21.77 -1.94 -13.19
C PHE A 8 21.47 -2.18 -11.71
N ASP A 9 21.54 -3.45 -11.25
CA ASP A 9 21.35 -3.79 -9.83
C ASP A 9 22.39 -3.14 -8.92
N ALA A 10 23.67 -3.13 -9.34
CA ALA A 10 24.73 -2.49 -8.56
C ALA A 10 24.53 -0.98 -8.44
N LEU A 11 24.16 -0.31 -9.54
CA LEU A 11 23.94 1.13 -9.56
C LEU A 11 22.63 1.53 -8.85
N ALA A 12 21.60 0.70 -8.89
CA ALA A 12 20.35 0.93 -8.14
C ALA A 12 20.58 0.92 -6.62
N LYS A 13 21.53 0.12 -6.13
CA LYS A 13 21.91 0.05 -4.71
C LYS A 13 22.85 1.19 -4.27
N LYS A 14 23.38 1.99 -5.20
CA LYS A 14 24.35 3.06 -4.96
C LYS A 14 23.93 4.34 -5.72
N PRO A 15 22.95 5.10 -5.20
CA PRO A 15 22.44 6.31 -5.87
C PRO A 15 23.52 7.36 -6.16
N ASP A 16 24.54 7.45 -5.31
CA ASP A 16 25.69 8.35 -5.49
C ASP A 16 26.61 7.95 -6.65
N GLY A 17 26.43 6.74 -7.18
CA GLY A 17 27.17 6.21 -8.30
C GLY A 17 28.35 5.33 -7.88
N LEU A 18 28.93 4.67 -8.88
CA LEU A 18 30.11 3.81 -8.76
C LEU A 18 31.17 4.24 -9.77
N THR A 19 32.42 4.14 -9.38
CA THR A 19 33.58 4.28 -10.26
C THR A 19 33.75 3.05 -11.15
N LEU A 20 34.53 3.17 -12.24
CA LEU A 20 34.88 2.02 -13.08
C LEU A 20 35.62 0.92 -12.29
N ALA A 21 36.41 1.29 -11.28
CA ALA A 21 37.14 0.35 -10.44
C ALA A 21 36.18 -0.45 -9.55
N GLU A 22 35.22 0.22 -8.92
CA GLU A 22 34.19 -0.43 -8.09
C GLU A 22 33.29 -1.34 -8.93
N LEU A 23 32.87 -0.91 -10.11
CA LEU A 23 32.11 -1.73 -11.06
C LEU A 23 32.91 -2.95 -11.51
N ASN A 24 34.22 -2.82 -11.73
CA ASN A 24 35.09 -3.96 -12.06
C ASN A 24 35.08 -5.01 -10.94
N THR A 25 35.13 -4.58 -9.68
CA THR A 25 35.11 -5.46 -8.51
C THR A 25 33.74 -6.12 -8.34
N VAL A 26 32.64 -5.33 -8.40
CA VAL A 26 31.28 -5.83 -8.17
C VAL A 26 30.83 -6.80 -9.28
N LEU A 27 31.23 -6.56 -10.52
CA LEU A 27 30.79 -7.34 -11.67
C LEU A 27 31.82 -8.42 -12.09
N GLU A 28 32.94 -8.50 -11.38
CA GLU A 28 34.05 -9.44 -11.67
C GLU A 28 34.42 -9.45 -13.16
N SER A 29 34.50 -8.25 -13.75
CA SER A 29 34.60 -8.12 -15.21
C SER A 29 35.75 -7.18 -15.61
N PRO A 30 36.62 -7.58 -16.58
CA PRO A 30 37.74 -6.75 -17.01
C PRO A 30 37.30 -5.34 -17.44
N LYS A 31 38.11 -4.32 -17.10
CA LYS A 31 37.81 -2.89 -17.37
C LYS A 31 37.49 -2.62 -18.84
N SER A 32 38.22 -3.27 -19.78
CA SER A 32 37.98 -3.12 -21.23
C SER A 32 36.58 -3.62 -21.63
N SER A 33 36.16 -4.77 -21.09
CA SER A 33 34.83 -5.32 -21.32
C SER A 33 33.72 -4.43 -20.74
N LEU A 34 33.96 -3.87 -19.54
CA LEU A 34 33.03 -2.92 -18.93
C LEU A 34 32.90 -1.63 -19.74
N LEU A 35 33.98 -1.05 -20.23
CA LEU A 35 33.93 0.15 -21.05
C LEU A 35 33.13 -0.06 -22.34
N ASN A 36 33.24 -1.24 -22.97
CA ASN A 36 32.42 -1.57 -24.13
C ASN A 36 30.94 -1.69 -23.81
N LEU A 37 30.57 -2.03 -22.58
CA LEU A 37 29.18 -2.05 -22.09
C LEU A 37 28.69 -0.66 -21.68
N LEU A 38 29.53 0.10 -20.97
CA LEU A 38 29.14 1.39 -20.38
C LEU A 38 28.97 2.50 -21.44
N ARG A 39 29.86 2.54 -22.46
CA ARG A 39 29.82 3.59 -23.48
C ARG A 39 28.47 3.69 -24.20
N PRO A 40 27.90 2.63 -24.79
CA PRO A 40 26.59 2.72 -25.43
C PRO A 40 25.48 3.09 -24.42
N LEU A 41 25.51 2.58 -23.18
CA LEU A 41 24.51 2.91 -22.18
C LEU A 41 24.54 4.38 -21.76
N VAL A 42 25.73 5.00 -21.74
CA VAL A 42 25.87 6.46 -21.53
C VAL A 42 25.36 7.22 -22.76
N ALA A 43 25.70 6.79 -23.96
CA ALA A 43 25.27 7.43 -25.21
C ALA A 43 23.73 7.42 -25.34
N GLU A 44 23.08 6.33 -24.97
CA GLU A 44 21.62 6.17 -25.00
C GLU A 44 20.91 6.76 -23.76
N GLY A 45 21.67 7.36 -22.81
CA GLY A 45 21.13 7.99 -21.61
C GLY A 45 20.60 7.03 -20.54
N TYR A 46 20.88 5.73 -20.65
CA TYR A 46 20.61 4.76 -19.58
C TYR A 46 21.53 4.96 -18.39
N LEU A 47 22.73 5.45 -18.62
CA LEU A 47 23.68 5.85 -17.60
C LEU A 47 24.08 7.31 -17.79
N MET A 48 24.45 7.95 -16.69
CA MET A 48 25.19 9.21 -16.66
C MET A 48 26.61 8.94 -16.19
N HIS A 49 27.59 9.60 -16.79
CA HIS A 49 28.97 9.56 -16.36
C HIS A 49 29.46 10.98 -16.09
N SER A 50 29.75 11.28 -14.83
CA SER A 50 30.27 12.59 -14.41
C SER A 50 31.21 12.43 -13.22
N HIS A 51 32.29 13.19 -13.21
CA HIS A 51 33.31 13.17 -12.15
C HIS A 51 33.85 11.75 -11.85
N GLY A 52 33.99 10.93 -12.91
CA GLY A 52 34.48 9.54 -12.78
C GLY A 52 33.48 8.54 -12.21
N LEU A 53 32.25 8.95 -11.95
CA LEU A 53 31.17 8.12 -11.41
C LEU A 53 30.12 7.82 -12.47
N TYR A 54 29.69 6.56 -12.53
CA TYR A 54 28.55 6.11 -13.30
C TYR A 54 27.32 6.04 -12.40
N ARG A 55 26.20 6.60 -12.87
CA ARG A 55 24.88 6.60 -12.21
C ARG A 55 23.82 6.17 -13.20
N LEU A 56 22.65 5.75 -12.68
CA LEU A 56 21.49 5.54 -13.53
C LEU A 56 21.07 6.85 -14.20
N GLY A 57 20.80 6.79 -15.49
CA GLY A 57 20.40 7.94 -16.30
C GLY A 57 18.87 8.01 -16.50
N PRO A 58 18.38 9.16 -17.04
CA PRO A 58 16.94 9.39 -17.23
C PRO A 58 16.22 8.31 -18.04
N THR A 59 16.91 7.71 -19.04
CA THR A 59 16.34 6.64 -19.87
C THR A 59 16.09 5.37 -19.06
N ALA A 60 16.96 5.03 -18.08
CA ALA A 60 16.74 3.91 -17.19
C ALA A 60 15.51 4.14 -16.28
N PHE A 61 15.33 5.34 -15.74
CA PHE A 61 14.15 5.69 -14.96
C PHE A 61 12.87 5.63 -15.80
N ARG A 62 12.90 6.12 -17.05
CA ARG A 62 11.76 6.03 -17.98
C ARG A 62 11.41 4.57 -18.30
N LEU A 63 12.41 3.72 -18.55
CA LEU A 63 12.20 2.28 -18.75
C LEU A 63 11.59 1.63 -17.52
N ALA A 64 12.11 1.90 -16.33
CA ALA A 64 11.57 1.40 -15.08
C ALA A 64 10.11 1.85 -14.87
N ALA A 65 9.79 3.13 -15.10
CA ALA A 65 8.42 3.64 -15.02
C ALA A 65 7.47 2.95 -16.01
N ASN A 66 7.92 2.69 -17.25
CA ASN A 66 7.14 1.96 -18.24
C ASN A 66 6.91 0.49 -17.83
N ILE A 67 7.93 -0.17 -17.33
CA ILE A 67 7.82 -1.54 -16.79
C ILE A 67 6.83 -1.55 -15.61
N MET A 68 6.96 -0.64 -14.67
CA MET A 68 6.07 -0.51 -13.51
C MET A 68 4.63 -0.17 -13.91
N SER A 69 4.41 0.65 -14.93
CA SER A 69 3.06 0.96 -15.41
C SER A 69 2.34 -0.25 -16.04
N VAL A 70 3.10 -1.17 -16.62
CA VAL A 70 2.58 -2.44 -17.16
C VAL A 70 2.43 -3.50 -16.06
N TRP A 71 3.31 -3.46 -15.06
CA TRP A 71 3.33 -4.35 -13.89
C TRP A 71 2.51 -3.74 -12.76
N ASN A 72 1.20 -3.69 -12.95
CA ASN A 72 0.29 -3.36 -11.88
C ASN A 72 0.20 -4.57 -10.93
N PHE A 73 0.57 -4.38 -9.65
CA PHE A 73 0.47 -5.39 -8.60
C PHE A 73 -0.89 -6.10 -8.62
N SER A 74 -1.99 -5.36 -8.81
CA SER A 74 -3.33 -5.93 -8.93
C SER A 74 -3.45 -6.92 -10.09
N LYS A 75 -2.83 -6.65 -11.24
CA LYS A 75 -2.88 -7.58 -12.40
C LYS A 75 -2.17 -8.89 -12.13
N LEU A 76 -1.03 -8.84 -11.40
CA LEU A 76 -0.29 -10.05 -11.03
C LEU A 76 -1.00 -10.85 -9.94
N ALA A 77 -1.60 -10.17 -8.98
CA ALA A 77 -2.30 -10.81 -7.88
C ALA A 77 -3.72 -11.27 -8.25
N ARG A 78 -4.32 -10.70 -9.31
CA ARG A 78 -5.70 -10.97 -9.74
C ARG A 78 -6.03 -12.44 -9.93
N PRO A 79 -5.23 -13.28 -10.64
CA PRO A 79 -5.52 -14.71 -10.79
C PRO A 79 -5.60 -15.46 -9.45
N TYR A 80 -4.77 -15.07 -8.48
CA TYR A 80 -4.79 -15.63 -7.13
C TYR A 80 -6.02 -15.18 -6.34
N LEU A 81 -6.44 -13.92 -6.54
CA LEU A 81 -7.66 -13.41 -5.94
C LEU A 81 -8.89 -14.13 -6.50
N GLU A 82 -8.93 -14.40 -7.81
CA GLU A 82 -9.99 -15.18 -8.47
C GLU A 82 -10.04 -16.61 -7.97
N GLU A 83 -8.88 -17.25 -7.78
CA GLU A 83 -8.80 -18.59 -7.19
C GLU A 83 -9.29 -18.58 -5.74
N LEU A 84 -8.89 -17.58 -4.93
CA LEU A 84 -9.34 -17.46 -3.55
C LEU A 84 -10.86 -17.29 -3.48
N ALA A 85 -11.44 -16.46 -4.36
CA ALA A 85 -12.90 -16.28 -4.47
C ALA A 85 -13.61 -17.58 -4.84
N ALA A 86 -13.10 -18.31 -5.82
CA ALA A 86 -13.70 -19.57 -6.27
C ALA A 86 -13.67 -20.65 -5.19
N ARG A 87 -12.57 -20.75 -4.42
CA ARG A 87 -12.39 -21.75 -3.36
C ARG A 87 -13.13 -21.40 -2.07
N SER A 88 -13.11 -20.13 -1.66
CA SER A 88 -13.80 -19.67 -0.44
C SER A 88 -15.29 -19.41 -0.64
N LYS A 89 -15.74 -19.16 -1.88
CA LYS A 89 -17.08 -18.71 -2.25
C LYS A 89 -17.50 -17.40 -1.58
N GLU A 90 -16.59 -16.75 -0.86
CA GLU A 90 -16.81 -15.49 -0.14
C GLU A 90 -16.17 -14.31 -0.88
N SER A 91 -16.49 -13.10 -0.43
CA SER A 91 -15.85 -11.89 -0.96
C SER A 91 -14.38 -11.86 -0.58
N VAL A 92 -13.52 -11.51 -1.55
CA VAL A 92 -12.08 -11.48 -1.35
C VAL A 92 -11.52 -10.14 -1.81
N TYR A 93 -10.44 -9.71 -1.18
CA TYR A 93 -9.86 -8.41 -1.48
C TYR A 93 -8.37 -8.35 -1.13
N ILE A 94 -7.71 -7.39 -1.76
CA ILE A 94 -6.32 -7.04 -1.47
C ILE A 94 -6.28 -5.62 -0.95
N GLY A 95 -5.54 -5.41 0.13
CA GLY A 95 -5.32 -4.11 0.73
C GLY A 95 -3.84 -3.82 0.93
N VAL A 96 -3.49 -2.54 0.80
CA VAL A 96 -2.14 -2.01 1.03
C VAL A 96 -2.15 -0.98 2.15
N LEU A 97 -1.00 -0.81 2.81
CA LEU A 97 -0.84 0.18 3.86
C LEU A 97 -0.62 1.57 3.25
N ASP A 98 -1.55 2.48 3.50
CA ASP A 98 -1.30 3.90 3.32
C ASP A 98 -0.62 4.44 4.61
N ARG A 99 0.68 4.67 4.52
CA ARG A 99 1.49 5.08 5.68
C ARG A 99 1.22 6.53 6.09
N GLU A 100 0.91 7.40 5.14
CA GLU A 100 0.64 8.81 5.40
C GLU A 100 -0.72 8.99 6.09
N ALA A 101 -1.75 8.38 5.53
CA ALA A 101 -3.10 8.43 6.10
C ALA A 101 -3.30 7.46 7.29
N GLN A 102 -2.37 6.53 7.53
CA GLN A 102 -2.43 5.49 8.57
C GLN A 102 -3.69 4.62 8.47
N VAL A 103 -4.01 4.21 7.25
CA VAL A 103 -5.19 3.38 6.93
C VAL A 103 -4.80 2.22 6.01
N ILE A 104 -5.69 1.25 5.88
CA ILE A 104 -5.63 0.30 4.77
C ILE A 104 -6.43 0.87 3.60
N THR A 105 -5.88 0.78 2.39
CA THR A 105 -6.55 1.08 1.13
C THR A 105 -6.76 -0.20 0.34
N TYR A 106 -7.99 -0.48 -0.08
CA TYR A 106 -8.29 -1.66 -0.87
C TYR A 106 -8.00 -1.39 -2.35
N VAL A 107 -7.15 -2.21 -2.96
CA VAL A 107 -6.64 -2.02 -4.34
C VAL A 107 -7.26 -2.98 -5.34
N ASP A 108 -7.82 -4.10 -4.87
CA ASP A 108 -8.56 -5.06 -5.69
C ASP A 108 -9.59 -5.81 -4.84
N ALA A 109 -10.71 -6.21 -5.44
CA ALA A 109 -11.77 -6.96 -4.78
C ALA A 109 -12.58 -7.80 -5.78
N ILE A 110 -13.11 -8.92 -5.28
CA ILE A 110 -14.11 -9.75 -5.96
C ILE A 110 -15.23 -10.01 -4.96
N ASP A 111 -16.41 -9.62 -5.31
CA ASP A 111 -17.60 -9.88 -4.51
C ASP A 111 -18.02 -11.34 -4.58
N SER A 112 -18.47 -11.87 -3.47
CA SER A 112 -19.13 -13.18 -3.41
C SER A 112 -20.41 -13.20 -4.25
N GLY A 113 -20.73 -14.36 -4.82
CA GLY A 113 -22.01 -14.61 -5.49
C GLY A 113 -23.22 -14.75 -4.57
N HIS A 114 -23.02 -14.78 -3.26
CA HIS A 114 -24.10 -14.87 -2.28
C HIS A 114 -24.94 -13.58 -2.24
N SER A 115 -26.25 -13.70 -2.03
CA SER A 115 -27.17 -12.56 -1.87
C SER A 115 -26.79 -11.69 -0.67
N ILE A 116 -26.40 -12.33 0.46
CA ILE A 116 -25.85 -11.65 1.63
C ILE A 116 -24.33 -11.86 1.62
N ARG A 117 -23.59 -10.78 1.42
CA ARG A 117 -22.14 -10.81 1.29
C ARG A 117 -21.50 -9.57 1.91
N TYR A 118 -20.24 -9.68 2.25
CA TYR A 118 -19.42 -8.53 2.62
C TYR A 118 -18.85 -7.89 1.35
N ALA A 119 -19.27 -6.67 1.03
CA ALA A 119 -18.82 -5.96 -0.17
C ALA A 119 -17.81 -4.87 0.18
N ILE A 120 -16.75 -4.78 -0.62
CA ILE A 120 -15.71 -3.74 -0.49
C ILE A 120 -15.56 -3.01 -1.82
N THR A 121 -15.58 -1.69 -1.75
CA THR A 121 -15.28 -0.85 -2.91
C THR A 121 -13.78 -0.66 -3.03
N VAL A 122 -13.21 -0.91 -4.20
CA VAL A 122 -11.82 -0.58 -4.54
C VAL A 122 -11.59 0.92 -4.36
N GLY A 123 -10.47 1.30 -3.74
CA GLY A 123 -10.16 2.67 -3.34
C GLY A 123 -10.71 3.07 -1.96
N ALA A 124 -11.53 2.23 -1.32
CA ALA A 124 -12.02 2.53 0.03
C ALA A 124 -10.92 2.40 1.08
N ASN A 125 -10.92 3.34 2.02
CA ASN A 125 -10.02 3.36 3.17
C ASN A 125 -10.72 2.84 4.43
N ARG A 126 -9.99 2.10 5.25
CA ARG A 126 -10.47 1.61 6.55
C ARG A 126 -9.39 1.75 7.63
N PRO A 127 -9.79 1.90 8.90
CA PRO A 127 -8.83 1.94 10.01
C PRO A 127 -8.06 0.63 10.15
N LEU A 128 -6.79 0.72 10.58
CA LEU A 128 -5.95 -0.46 10.79
C LEU A 128 -6.39 -1.28 12.00
N TYR A 129 -6.80 -0.64 13.09
CA TYR A 129 -7.04 -1.30 14.39
C TYR A 129 -8.24 -2.26 14.42
N CYS A 130 -9.26 -2.08 13.57
CA CYS A 130 -10.52 -2.81 13.64
C CYS A 130 -10.85 -3.63 12.39
N THR A 131 -9.88 -3.85 11.51
CA THR A 131 -10.03 -4.71 10.33
C THR A 131 -8.95 -5.78 10.31
N ALA A 132 -9.25 -6.99 9.82
CA ALA A 132 -8.29 -8.09 9.75
C ALA A 132 -7.05 -7.69 8.91
N ALA A 133 -7.26 -7.25 7.68
CA ALA A 133 -6.18 -6.85 6.79
C ALA A 133 -5.41 -5.62 7.31
N GLY A 134 -6.09 -4.67 7.97
CA GLY A 134 -5.44 -3.52 8.60
C GLY A 134 -4.53 -3.92 9.76
N ARG A 135 -4.99 -4.79 10.66
CA ARG A 135 -4.16 -5.33 11.76
C ARG A 135 -2.97 -6.12 11.23
N LEU A 136 -3.18 -6.89 10.18
CA LEU A 136 -2.10 -7.64 9.57
C LEU A 136 -1.00 -6.69 9.06
N LEU A 137 -1.35 -5.69 8.27
CA LEU A 137 -0.41 -4.70 7.76
C LEU A 137 0.27 -3.92 8.89
N LEU A 138 -0.48 -3.55 9.94
CA LEU A 138 0.08 -2.89 11.12
C LEU A 138 1.06 -3.80 11.87
N ALA A 139 0.74 -5.11 12.00
CA ALA A 139 1.60 -6.07 12.68
C ALA A 139 2.96 -6.22 11.99
N PHE A 140 3.01 -6.20 10.67
CA PHE A 140 4.24 -6.35 9.89
C PHE A 140 4.89 -5.02 9.50
N ALA A 141 4.31 -3.88 9.86
CA ALA A 141 4.96 -2.58 9.70
C ALA A 141 6.20 -2.46 10.60
N ASP A 142 7.13 -1.59 10.24
CA ASP A 142 8.30 -1.30 11.07
C ASP A 142 7.91 -0.66 12.41
N GLU A 143 8.83 -0.74 13.37
CA GLU A 143 8.60 -0.30 14.74
C GLU A 143 8.32 1.21 14.82
N GLU A 144 9.01 2.02 14.02
CA GLU A 144 8.81 3.47 13.96
C GLU A 144 7.38 3.81 13.55
N PHE A 145 6.86 3.17 12.51
CA PHE A 145 5.48 3.36 12.08
C PHE A 145 4.50 2.92 13.16
N GLN A 146 4.72 1.76 13.79
CA GLN A 146 3.82 1.26 14.84
C GLN A 146 3.77 2.20 16.04
N GLU A 147 4.93 2.68 16.53
CA GLU A 147 4.97 3.61 17.66
C GLU A 147 4.28 4.94 17.33
N ASN A 148 4.53 5.47 16.12
CA ASN A 148 3.82 6.66 15.65
C ASN A 148 2.31 6.42 15.56
N TYR A 149 1.88 5.28 15.01
CA TYR A 149 0.47 4.90 14.93
C TYR A 149 -0.17 4.85 16.32
N PHE A 150 0.42 4.15 17.28
CA PHE A 150 -0.08 4.05 18.64
C PHE A 150 -0.12 5.39 19.38
N ARG A 151 0.77 6.32 19.04
CA ARG A 151 0.77 7.68 19.60
C ARG A 151 -0.38 8.51 19.07
N THR A 152 -0.65 8.45 17.76
CA THR A 152 -1.58 9.34 17.05
C THR A 152 -2.98 8.80 16.86
N VAL A 153 -3.16 7.45 16.85
CA VAL A 153 -4.43 6.83 16.53
C VAL A 153 -5.51 7.15 17.57
N LYS A 154 -6.68 7.55 17.07
CA LYS A 154 -7.93 7.60 17.83
C LYS A 154 -8.75 6.37 17.50
N MET A 155 -8.78 5.40 18.43
CA MET A 155 -9.57 4.18 18.27
C MET A 155 -11.02 4.45 18.68
N VAL A 156 -11.88 4.62 17.68
CA VAL A 156 -13.32 4.89 17.87
C VAL A 156 -14.06 3.55 17.94
N ARG A 157 -14.92 3.38 18.93
CA ARG A 157 -15.81 2.22 19.03
C ARG A 157 -16.85 2.29 17.91
N ARG A 158 -16.81 1.35 16.98
CA ARG A 158 -17.72 1.24 15.82
C ARG A 158 -18.88 0.29 16.10
N THR A 159 -18.59 -0.74 16.87
CA THR A 159 -19.53 -1.74 17.37
C THR A 159 -19.20 -2.04 18.83
N GLU A 160 -20.01 -2.83 19.49
CA GLU A 160 -19.71 -3.32 20.85
C GLU A 160 -18.45 -4.21 20.89
N HIS A 161 -18.12 -4.87 19.77
CA HIS A 161 -16.96 -5.77 19.65
C HIS A 161 -15.67 -5.05 19.25
N THR A 162 -15.73 -3.76 18.90
CA THR A 162 -14.54 -3.01 18.45
C THR A 162 -13.49 -2.98 19.55
N LEU A 163 -12.31 -3.51 19.27
CA LEU A 163 -11.14 -3.41 20.14
C LEU A 163 -10.62 -1.96 20.16
N THR A 164 -10.68 -1.33 21.35
CA THR A 164 -10.25 0.07 21.56
C THR A 164 -9.13 0.21 22.59
N ASP A 165 -8.70 -0.89 23.21
CA ASP A 165 -7.57 -0.90 24.13
C ASP A 165 -6.24 -1.09 23.38
N LYS A 166 -5.32 -0.13 23.56
CA LYS A 166 -4.00 -0.13 22.87
C LYS A 166 -3.11 -1.29 23.32
N LYS A 167 -3.18 -1.71 24.59
CA LYS A 167 -2.36 -2.81 25.11
C LYS A 167 -2.83 -4.14 24.51
N GLU A 168 -4.14 -4.33 24.47
CA GLU A 168 -4.72 -5.52 23.88
C GLU A 168 -4.47 -5.56 22.36
N LEU A 169 -4.53 -4.42 21.67
CA LEU A 169 -4.16 -4.37 20.26
C LEU A 169 -2.69 -4.79 20.05
N ARG A 170 -1.74 -4.33 20.87
CA ARG A 170 -0.34 -4.76 20.78
C ARG A 170 -0.18 -6.27 20.91
N LYS A 171 -0.84 -6.89 21.89
CA LYS A 171 -0.83 -8.35 22.04
C LYS A 171 -1.39 -9.06 20.80
N ARG A 172 -2.47 -8.52 20.23
CA ARG A 172 -3.05 -9.06 19.00
C ARG A 172 -2.09 -8.96 17.81
N LEU A 173 -1.33 -7.86 17.70
CA LEU A 173 -0.32 -7.71 16.65
C LEU A 173 0.84 -8.72 16.82
N GLU A 174 1.27 -8.99 18.04
CA GLU A 174 2.29 -10.04 18.33
C GLU A 174 1.79 -11.42 17.92
N GLU A 175 0.53 -11.75 18.23
CA GLU A 175 -0.09 -13.00 17.81
C GLU A 175 -0.14 -13.11 16.28
N ILE A 176 -0.52 -12.04 15.58
CA ILE A 176 -0.58 -11.99 14.13
C ILE A 176 0.82 -12.21 13.53
N ARG A 177 1.87 -11.60 14.08
CA ARG A 177 3.26 -11.84 13.65
C ARG A 177 3.66 -13.32 13.78
N ARG A 178 3.26 -13.95 14.87
CA ARG A 178 3.58 -15.36 15.13
C ARG A 178 2.81 -16.33 14.24
N THR A 179 1.54 -16.04 13.96
CA THR A 179 0.66 -16.94 13.20
C THR A 179 0.59 -16.65 11.71
N GLY A 180 0.95 -15.45 11.29
CA GLY A 180 0.78 -14.98 9.91
C GLY A 180 -0.68 -14.69 9.52
N LEU A 181 -1.63 -14.81 10.44
CA LEU A 181 -3.06 -14.66 10.16
C LEU A 181 -3.70 -13.64 11.08
N ALA A 182 -4.58 -12.81 10.54
CA ALA A 182 -5.38 -11.86 11.30
C ALA A 182 -6.87 -12.10 11.09
N THR A 183 -7.66 -12.01 12.15
CA THR A 183 -9.13 -12.10 12.11
C THR A 183 -9.77 -10.85 12.70
N SER A 184 -10.97 -10.53 12.23
CA SER A 184 -11.84 -9.50 12.79
C SER A 184 -13.28 -9.98 12.68
N VAL A 185 -14.01 -10.02 13.79
CA VAL A 185 -15.41 -10.47 13.84
C VAL A 185 -16.25 -9.36 14.46
N SER A 186 -17.22 -8.86 13.74
CA SER A 186 -18.15 -7.80 14.14
C SER A 186 -17.50 -6.50 14.65
N GLU A 187 -16.21 -6.28 14.39
CA GLU A 187 -15.49 -5.11 14.93
C GLU A 187 -15.63 -3.84 14.11
N MET A 188 -15.67 -3.96 12.77
CA MET A 188 -15.88 -2.83 11.87
C MET A 188 -17.36 -2.59 11.59
N PHE A 189 -18.10 -3.65 11.35
CA PHE A 189 -19.55 -3.67 11.16
C PHE A 189 -20.14 -4.89 11.86
N ASN A 190 -21.30 -4.73 12.53
CA ASN A 190 -22.00 -5.85 13.15
C ASN A 190 -22.32 -6.95 12.13
N GLY A 191 -22.12 -8.19 12.51
CA GLY A 191 -22.40 -9.35 11.67
C GLY A 191 -21.41 -9.58 10.52
N SER A 192 -20.33 -8.81 10.43
CA SER A 192 -19.26 -9.02 9.43
C SER A 192 -18.04 -9.71 10.06
N ALA A 193 -17.39 -10.55 9.29
CA ALA A 193 -16.11 -11.14 9.70
C ALA A 193 -15.11 -11.14 8.54
N ALA A 194 -13.83 -11.16 8.87
CA ALA A 194 -12.76 -11.22 7.91
C ALA A 194 -11.55 -12.00 8.43
N LEU A 195 -10.85 -12.65 7.50
CA LEU A 195 -9.57 -13.33 7.70
C LEU A 195 -8.57 -12.75 6.70
N ALA A 196 -7.37 -12.44 7.15
CA ALA A 196 -6.31 -11.89 6.30
C ALA A 196 -5.00 -12.64 6.47
N ALA A 197 -4.24 -12.75 5.36
CA ALA A 197 -2.90 -13.32 5.28
C ALA A 197 -1.95 -12.36 4.56
N PRO A 198 -0.62 -12.39 4.85
CA PRO A 198 0.35 -11.49 4.25
C PRO A 198 0.70 -11.89 2.82
N ILE A 199 0.93 -10.90 1.98
CA ILE A 199 1.63 -11.05 0.71
C ILE A 199 3.01 -10.43 0.86
N TYR A 200 4.05 -11.24 0.66
CA TYR A 200 5.44 -10.83 0.77
C TYR A 200 6.00 -10.37 -0.58
N GLY A 201 6.77 -9.32 -0.55
CA GLY A 201 7.59 -8.87 -1.68
C GLY A 201 8.89 -9.68 -1.82
N SER A 202 9.65 -9.41 -2.87
CA SER A 202 10.93 -10.06 -3.16
C SER A 202 12.01 -9.81 -2.10
N ASP A 203 11.84 -8.77 -1.27
CA ASP A 203 12.71 -8.43 -0.14
C ASP A 203 12.30 -9.13 1.17
N GLY A 204 11.30 -10.01 1.14
CA GLY A 204 10.76 -10.72 2.29
C GLY A 204 9.90 -9.87 3.23
N LYS A 205 9.60 -8.61 2.86
CA LYS A 205 8.69 -7.75 3.63
C LYS A 205 7.25 -7.91 3.18
N VAL A 206 6.31 -7.68 4.09
CA VAL A 206 4.89 -7.66 3.74
C VAL A 206 4.58 -6.38 2.96
N ILE A 207 4.09 -6.54 1.74
CA ILE A 207 3.73 -5.45 0.82
C ILE A 207 2.23 -5.23 0.72
N ALA A 208 1.44 -6.25 1.00
CA ALA A 208 -0.03 -6.21 0.96
C ALA A 208 -0.63 -7.27 1.88
N ALA A 209 -1.93 -7.18 2.11
CA ALA A 209 -2.74 -8.20 2.75
C ALA A 209 -3.77 -8.72 1.75
N ILE A 210 -3.87 -10.05 1.60
CA ILE A 210 -5.02 -10.70 0.95
C ILE A 210 -6.02 -11.11 2.02
N ALA A 211 -7.31 -10.96 1.76
CA ALA A 211 -8.31 -11.22 2.77
C ALA A 211 -9.60 -11.80 2.20
N ILE A 212 -10.31 -12.54 3.04
CA ILE A 212 -11.66 -13.06 2.85
C ILE A 212 -12.58 -12.30 3.79
N GLY A 213 -13.72 -11.81 3.29
CA GLY A 213 -14.77 -11.18 4.07
C GLY A 213 -16.12 -11.88 3.88
N ALA A 214 -16.77 -12.21 4.99
CA ALA A 214 -18.00 -12.97 5.01
C ALA A 214 -18.96 -12.46 6.12
N PRO A 215 -20.23 -12.82 6.11
CA PRO A 215 -21.09 -12.76 7.29
C PRO A 215 -20.52 -13.63 8.43
N ALA A 216 -20.60 -13.12 9.66
CA ALA A 216 -19.97 -13.75 10.83
C ALA A 216 -20.38 -15.22 11.03
N ASP A 217 -21.66 -15.53 10.83
CA ASP A 217 -22.19 -16.90 11.04
C ASP A 217 -21.55 -17.91 10.08
N ARG A 218 -21.44 -17.58 8.78
CA ARG A 218 -20.76 -18.45 7.81
C ARG A 218 -19.24 -18.51 8.06
N PHE A 219 -18.66 -17.38 8.39
CA PHE A 219 -17.24 -17.28 8.68
C PHE A 219 -16.82 -18.23 9.82
N GLU A 220 -17.57 -18.27 10.91
CA GLU A 220 -17.26 -19.14 12.06
C GLU A 220 -17.37 -20.61 11.68
N ALA A 221 -18.40 -21.00 10.92
CA ALA A 221 -18.61 -22.37 10.48
C ALA A 221 -17.49 -22.88 9.55
N GLU A 222 -16.95 -22.01 8.69
CA GLU A 222 -15.99 -22.37 7.63
C GLU A 222 -14.54 -21.97 7.96
N LEU A 223 -14.30 -21.39 9.15
CA LEU A 223 -13.00 -20.82 9.51
C LEU A 223 -11.79 -21.76 9.30
N PRO A 224 -11.84 -23.07 9.64
CA PRO A 224 -10.71 -23.98 9.41
C PRO A 224 -10.35 -24.11 7.92
N GLU A 225 -11.36 -24.22 7.06
CA GLU A 225 -11.17 -24.31 5.62
C GLU A 225 -10.65 -22.99 5.04
N LEU A 226 -11.27 -21.87 5.43
CA LEU A 226 -10.83 -20.53 5.02
C LEU A 226 -9.36 -20.25 5.38
N ARG A 227 -8.90 -20.69 6.56
CA ARG A 227 -7.50 -20.60 6.97
C ARG A 227 -6.57 -21.36 6.03
N THR A 228 -6.94 -22.59 5.66
CA THR A 228 -6.15 -23.43 4.77
C THR A 228 -6.05 -22.80 3.39
N VAL A 229 -7.17 -22.38 2.83
CA VAL A 229 -7.26 -21.81 1.48
C VAL A 229 -6.49 -20.49 1.37
N ILE A 230 -6.68 -19.58 2.33
CA ILE A 230 -6.01 -18.27 2.27
C ILE A 230 -4.49 -18.40 2.46
N THR A 231 -4.04 -19.31 3.34
CA THR A 231 -2.60 -19.52 3.57
C THR A 231 -1.92 -20.08 2.32
N ASP A 232 -2.55 -21.06 1.66
CA ASP A 232 -2.05 -21.63 0.40
C ASP A 232 -1.94 -20.54 -0.68
N VAL A 233 -3.01 -19.79 -0.92
CA VAL A 233 -3.04 -18.74 -1.95
C VAL A 233 -2.07 -17.61 -1.62
N ALA A 234 -2.00 -17.14 -0.37
CA ALA A 234 -1.08 -16.10 0.06
C ALA A 234 0.39 -16.50 -0.11
N THR A 235 0.72 -17.76 0.15
CA THR A 235 2.08 -18.30 -0.06
C THR A 235 2.45 -18.28 -1.54
N ARG A 236 1.54 -18.70 -2.42
CA ARG A 236 1.81 -18.76 -3.86
C ARG A 236 1.88 -17.38 -4.51
N VAL A 237 1.02 -16.46 -4.14
CA VAL A 237 1.11 -15.08 -4.64
C VAL A 237 2.41 -14.39 -4.17
N SER A 238 2.89 -14.68 -2.97
CA SER A 238 4.18 -14.19 -2.45
C SER A 238 5.38 -14.79 -3.21
N GLY A 239 5.26 -16.00 -3.74
CA GLY A 239 6.30 -16.67 -4.57
C GLY A 239 6.45 -16.04 -5.96
N VAL A 240 5.47 -15.29 -6.45
CA VAL A 240 5.62 -14.43 -7.62
C VAL A 240 6.50 -13.26 -7.19
N GLN A 241 7.63 -13.02 -7.89
CA GLN A 241 8.54 -11.90 -7.57
C GLN A 241 7.81 -10.55 -7.72
N LEU A 242 7.09 -10.17 -6.68
CA LEU A 242 6.38 -8.89 -6.61
C LEU A 242 7.38 -7.78 -6.24
N PRO A 243 7.32 -6.60 -6.88
CA PRO A 243 8.24 -5.51 -6.56
C PRO A 243 8.01 -5.03 -5.11
N ALA A 244 9.11 -4.78 -4.38
CA ALA A 244 9.10 -4.34 -2.98
C ALA A 244 8.39 -2.98 -2.76
N THR A 245 8.13 -2.22 -3.80
CA THR A 245 7.65 -0.83 -3.76
C THR A 245 6.14 -0.65 -3.84
N ALA A 246 5.35 -1.72 -3.91
CA ALA A 246 3.87 -1.60 -4.02
C ALA A 246 3.20 -0.91 -2.81
N ALA A 247 3.93 -0.74 -1.70
CA ALA A 247 3.41 -0.18 -0.45
C ALA A 247 3.69 1.33 -0.24
N THR A 248 4.41 2.01 -1.13
CA THR A 248 4.91 3.38 -0.86
C THR A 248 4.49 4.44 -1.87
N ASP A 249 3.91 4.09 -3.02
CA ASP A 249 3.44 5.11 -3.96
C ASP A 249 1.98 5.50 -3.67
N PRO A 250 1.66 6.80 -3.56
CA PRO A 250 0.28 7.24 -3.45
C PRO A 250 -0.48 6.87 -4.72
N LEU A 251 -1.60 6.19 -4.55
CA LEU A 251 -2.50 5.81 -5.65
C LEU A 251 -2.86 7.06 -6.47
N PRO A 252 -2.82 7.00 -7.81
CA PRO A 252 -3.22 8.11 -8.66
C PRO A 252 -4.72 8.38 -8.50
N GLY A 253 -5.06 9.39 -7.72
CA GLY A 253 -6.46 9.78 -7.48
C GLY A 253 -6.68 10.76 -6.34
N ASN A 254 -5.78 10.87 -5.38
CA ASN A 254 -5.99 11.73 -4.20
C ASN A 254 -5.41 13.15 -4.28
N ALA A 255 -4.83 13.55 -5.42
CA ALA A 255 -4.23 14.89 -5.59
C ALA A 255 -5.24 16.04 -5.72
N LYS A 256 -6.56 15.80 -5.70
CA LYS A 256 -7.57 16.87 -5.89
C LYS A 256 -8.28 17.35 -4.62
N ALA A 257 -8.01 16.80 -3.45
CA ALA A 257 -8.70 17.23 -2.22
C ALA A 257 -7.91 18.18 -1.31
N ALA A 258 -6.62 18.42 -1.58
CA ALA A 258 -5.78 19.29 -0.75
C ALA A 258 -5.61 20.74 -1.26
N GLY A 259 -6.16 21.09 -2.43
CA GLY A 259 -5.92 22.36 -3.12
C GLY A 259 -6.90 23.51 -2.85
N THR A 260 -7.95 23.34 -2.05
CA THR A 260 -9.04 24.35 -1.95
C THR A 260 -9.28 24.92 -0.55
N ARG A 261 -8.29 24.92 0.34
CA ARG A 261 -8.42 25.59 1.67
C ARG A 261 -7.33 26.61 1.98
N ARG A 262 -6.80 27.32 0.97
CA ARG A 262 -5.84 28.42 1.21
C ARG A 262 -6.06 29.64 0.32
N ALA A 263 -7.31 30.10 0.18
CA ALA A 263 -7.60 31.39 -0.45
C ALA A 263 -8.91 32.00 0.07
N ALA A 264 -9.03 32.17 1.39
CA ALA A 264 -10.09 32.99 1.97
C ALA A 264 -9.62 33.55 3.31
N SER A 265 -8.52 34.32 3.30
CA SER A 265 -8.12 35.15 4.43
C SER A 265 -7.08 36.18 4.01
N ALA A 266 -7.43 37.08 3.10
CA ALA A 266 -6.75 38.37 2.93
C ALA A 266 -7.52 39.24 1.90
N ALA A 267 -8.56 39.88 2.31
CA ALA A 267 -9.00 41.18 1.76
C ALA A 267 -10.25 41.64 2.49
N GLY A 268 -10.11 42.66 3.24
CA GLY A 268 -11.31 43.31 3.80
C GLY A 268 -11.01 44.19 4.98
N ASN A 269 -10.26 45.21 4.80
CA ASN A 269 -10.38 46.37 5.66
C ASN A 269 -10.12 47.64 4.84
N SER A 270 -11.15 48.39 4.50
CA SER A 270 -11.07 49.85 4.35
C SER A 270 -12.46 50.48 4.17
N SER A 271 -12.83 51.29 5.19
CA SER A 271 -13.46 52.60 5.15
C SER A 271 -14.93 52.76 4.75
N MET A 272 -15.71 53.14 5.74
CA MET A 272 -16.39 54.45 5.92
C MET A 272 -17.51 54.79 4.92
N THR A 273 -18.73 54.93 5.38
CA THR A 273 -19.46 56.15 5.68
C THR A 273 -20.96 55.90 5.78
N SER A 274 -21.53 56.19 6.92
CA SER A 274 -22.97 56.56 7.08
C SER A 274 -23.14 57.99 6.52
N PRO A 275 -24.36 58.57 6.34
CA PRO A 275 -25.61 58.34 7.04
C PRO A 275 -26.95 58.62 6.26
N GLN A 276 -28.02 58.52 6.99
CA GLN A 276 -29.31 59.24 6.92
C GLN A 276 -30.57 58.53 6.38
N LYS A 277 -31.49 58.28 7.33
CA LYS A 277 -32.85 58.79 7.52
C LYS A 277 -33.83 58.77 6.32
N THR A 278 -34.96 58.11 6.51
CA THR A 278 -36.36 58.65 6.60
C THR A 278 -37.34 57.49 6.57
N LYS A 279 -38.11 57.27 7.60
CA LYS A 279 -39.50 57.64 7.94
C LYS A 279 -40.61 57.04 6.98
N ARG A 280 -41.56 56.41 7.69
CA ARG A 280 -43.02 56.30 7.43
C ARG A 280 -43.42 55.21 6.41
N THR A 281 -44.49 54.46 6.54
CA THR A 281 -45.77 54.51 7.36
C THR A 281 -46.48 53.16 7.03
N ARG A 282 -47.11 52.58 8.04
CA ARG A 282 -48.52 52.16 8.23
C ARG A 282 -49.25 51.40 7.09
N THR A 283 -49.94 50.40 7.58
CA THR A 283 -51.29 49.82 7.29
C THR A 283 -51.26 48.65 6.33
N SER A 284 -51.78 47.52 6.64
CA SER A 284 -52.99 47.04 7.33
C SER A 284 -52.70 45.62 7.79
#